data_4f1a27997f78466842f8e4bdafc77d33
#
_entry.id   4f1a27997f78466842f8e4bdafc77d33
#
_cell.length_a   1.000
_cell.length_b   1.000
_cell.length_c   1.000
_cell.angle_alpha   90.00
_cell.angle_beta   90.00
_cell.angle_gamma   90.00
#
_symmetry.space_group_name_H-M   'P 1'
#
loop_
_entity.id
_entity.type
_entity.pdbx_description
1 polymer ?
#
loop_
_entity_poly.entity_id
_entity_poly.type
_entity_poly.pdbx_seq_one_letter_code
_entity_poly.pdbx_strand_id
1 'polypeptide(L)'
;MALTKETKIGQVEVVGDYKSIQVRTDTVISDDGKELSRAHHRHVIHSDISAEDLAKEHAEVQAIANSGIWTQAVKDAWATHVIESDPQYQG
;
A
#
# COMPACT_ATOMS: atom_id res chain seq x y z
N MET A 1 -15.99 30.85 5.96
CA MET A 1 -14.80 30.05 5.60
C MET A 1 -14.94 28.66 6.21
N ALA A 2 -14.98 27.63 5.37
CA ALA A 2 -15.15 26.24 5.83
C ALA A 2 -14.02 25.39 5.27
N LEU A 3 -12.98 25.20 6.07
CA LEU A 3 -11.86 24.35 5.71
C LEU A 3 -12.23 22.89 5.99
N THR A 4 -12.00 22.05 4.99
CA THR A 4 -12.21 20.62 5.12
C THR A 4 -10.92 19.89 4.74
N LYS A 5 -10.69 18.75 5.40
CA LYS A 5 -9.57 17.87 5.10
C LYS A 5 -10.14 16.51 4.75
N GLU A 6 -9.77 16.02 3.58
CA GLU A 6 -10.19 14.70 3.12
C GLU A 6 -8.97 13.87 2.79
N THR A 7 -8.96 12.63 3.25
CA THR A 7 -7.90 11.68 2.92
C THR A 7 -8.52 10.55 2.11
N LYS A 8 -7.96 10.26 0.95
CA LYS A 8 -8.50 9.24 0.06
C LYS A 8 -7.37 8.50 -0.65
N ILE A 9 -7.70 7.32 -1.18
CA ILE A 9 -6.78 6.56 -2.01
C ILE A 9 -6.74 7.22 -3.40
N GLY A 10 -5.56 7.68 -3.80
CA GLY A 10 -5.37 8.28 -5.11
C GLY A 10 -4.94 7.29 -6.17
N GLN A 11 -4.22 6.24 -5.76
CA GLN A 11 -3.75 5.22 -6.69
C GLN A 11 -3.36 3.96 -5.93
N VAL A 12 -3.71 2.81 -6.52
CA VAL A 12 -3.25 1.51 -6.03
C VAL A 12 -2.72 0.74 -7.23
N GLU A 13 -1.52 0.19 -7.12
CA GLU A 13 -0.87 -0.50 -8.21
C GLU A 13 -0.19 -1.76 -7.73
N VAL A 14 -0.39 -2.87 -8.45
CA VAL A 14 0.31 -4.13 -8.20
C VAL A 14 1.52 -4.16 -9.14
N VAL A 15 2.71 -4.33 -8.58
CA VAL A 15 3.94 -4.24 -9.36
C VAL A 15 4.83 -5.45 -9.16
N GLY A 16 5.49 -5.85 -10.24
CA GLY A 16 6.58 -6.82 -10.22
C GLY A 16 6.15 -8.26 -10.06
N ASP A 17 7.15 -9.12 -10.03
CA ASP A 17 6.96 -10.56 -9.89
C ASP A 17 6.48 -10.96 -8.49
N TYR A 18 6.75 -10.11 -7.50
CA TYR A 18 6.36 -10.35 -6.11
C TYR A 18 4.99 -9.79 -5.78
N LYS A 19 4.33 -9.18 -6.76
CA LYS A 19 2.98 -8.62 -6.61
C LYS A 19 2.88 -7.68 -5.42
N SER A 20 3.89 -6.83 -5.26
CA SER A 20 3.87 -5.79 -4.23
C SER A 20 2.79 -4.75 -4.56
N ILE A 21 2.07 -4.27 -3.56
CA ILE A 21 1.00 -3.31 -3.76
C ILE A 21 1.51 -1.92 -3.36
N GLN A 22 1.58 -1.01 -4.32
CA GLN A 22 1.93 0.38 -4.07
C GLN A 22 0.66 1.18 -3.87
N VAL A 23 0.61 1.92 -2.78
CA VAL A 23 -0.57 2.71 -2.41
C VAL A 23 -0.17 4.18 -2.31
N ARG A 24 -0.91 5.04 -3.00
CA ARG A 24 -0.77 6.48 -2.85
C ARG A 24 -2.01 7.02 -2.15
N THR A 25 -1.81 7.66 -1.03
CA THR A 25 -2.87 8.31 -0.27
C THR A 25 -2.79 9.81 -0.51
N ASP A 26 -3.90 10.41 -0.90
CA ASP A 26 -3.98 11.84 -1.15
C ASP A 26 -4.72 12.52 0.00
N THR A 27 -4.12 13.57 0.54
CA THR A 27 -4.77 14.44 1.52
C THR A 27 -5.10 15.75 0.84
N VAL A 28 -6.39 16.09 0.79
CA VAL A 28 -6.89 17.29 0.11
C VAL A 28 -7.45 18.24 1.15
N ILE A 29 -6.99 19.48 1.10
CA ILE A 29 -7.51 20.56 1.94
C ILE A 29 -8.29 21.50 1.03
N SER A 30 -9.55 21.74 1.39
CA SER A 30 -10.46 22.58 0.59
C SER A 30 -11.08 23.66 1.46
N ASP A 31 -11.45 24.77 0.82
CA ASP A 31 -12.20 25.85 1.43
C ASP A 31 -13.46 26.07 0.60
N ASP A 32 -14.62 25.86 1.23
CA ASP A 32 -15.94 25.99 0.58
C ASP A 32 -16.02 25.22 -0.74
N GLY A 33 -15.45 24.00 -0.75
CA GLY A 33 -15.48 23.13 -1.91
C GLY A 33 -14.35 23.37 -2.92
N LYS A 34 -13.54 24.41 -2.69
CA LYS A 34 -12.42 24.71 -3.57
C LYS A 34 -11.14 24.11 -3.00
N GLU A 35 -10.46 23.28 -3.80
CA GLU A 35 -9.20 22.67 -3.38
C GLU A 35 -8.10 23.73 -3.23
N LEU A 36 -7.51 23.81 -2.04
CA LEU A 36 -6.41 24.71 -1.77
C LEU A 36 -5.06 24.02 -1.85
N SER A 37 -5.00 22.78 -1.43
CA SER A 37 -3.75 22.06 -1.30
C SER A 37 -4.00 20.55 -1.39
N ARG A 38 -3.01 19.84 -1.95
CA ARG A 38 -3.05 18.38 -2.06
C ARG A 38 -1.66 17.83 -1.74
N ALA A 39 -1.61 16.88 -0.84
CA ALA A 39 -0.38 16.19 -0.50
C ALA A 39 -0.52 14.72 -0.83
N HIS A 40 0.58 14.09 -1.23
CA HIS A 40 0.62 12.67 -1.56
C HIS A 40 1.52 11.95 -0.58
N HIS A 41 1.06 10.79 -0.13
CA HIS A 41 1.86 9.90 0.70
C HIS A 41 1.83 8.51 0.05
N ARG A 42 3.00 7.92 -0.14
CA ARG A 42 3.12 6.59 -0.76
C ARG A 42 3.68 5.59 0.22
N HIS A 43 3.10 4.41 0.20
CA HIS A 43 3.67 3.27 0.91
C HIS A 43 3.49 2.02 0.07
N VAL A 44 4.23 0.98 0.42
CA VAL A 44 4.21 -0.29 -0.30
C VAL A 44 3.96 -1.40 0.70
N ILE A 45 3.08 -2.33 0.34
CA ILE A 45 2.87 -3.53 1.14
C ILE A 45 3.29 -4.75 0.34
N HIS A 46 3.78 -5.75 1.03
CA HIS A 46 4.30 -6.98 0.44
C HIS A 46 3.54 -8.18 0.96
N SER A 47 3.74 -9.32 0.32
CA SER A 47 3.00 -10.55 0.65
C SER A 47 3.29 -11.10 2.05
N ASP A 48 4.32 -10.61 2.71
CA ASP A 48 4.67 -11.01 4.09
C ASP A 48 3.97 -10.16 5.15
N ILE A 49 3.09 -9.24 4.75
CA ILE A 49 2.33 -8.41 5.70
C ILE A 49 1.48 -9.32 6.61
N SER A 50 1.44 -8.97 7.89
CA SER A 50 0.58 -9.71 8.84
C SER A 50 -0.89 -9.41 8.56
N ALA A 51 -1.77 -10.34 8.94
CA ALA A 51 -3.21 -10.11 8.80
C ALA A 51 -3.67 -8.90 9.60
N GLU A 52 -3.04 -8.67 10.75
CA GLU A 52 -3.36 -7.53 11.61
C GLU A 52 -3.01 -6.21 10.93
N ASP A 53 -1.83 -6.12 10.31
CA ASP A 53 -1.43 -4.91 9.61
C ASP A 53 -2.23 -4.70 8.34
N LEU A 54 -2.54 -5.78 7.62
CA LEU A 54 -3.38 -5.70 6.43
C LEU A 54 -4.78 -5.17 6.77
N ALA A 55 -5.32 -5.56 7.91
CA ALA A 55 -6.64 -5.11 8.36
C ALA A 55 -6.69 -3.59 8.59
N LYS A 56 -5.54 -2.94 8.76
CA LYS A 56 -5.45 -1.48 8.93
C LYS A 56 -5.40 -0.74 7.60
N GLU A 57 -5.24 -1.45 6.50
CA GLU A 57 -5.20 -0.85 5.17
C GLU A 57 -6.61 -0.50 4.68
N HIS A 58 -6.68 0.39 3.69
CA HIS A 58 -7.95 0.75 3.07
C HIS A 58 -8.62 -0.49 2.46
N ALA A 59 -9.96 -0.50 2.45
CA ALA A 59 -10.73 -1.64 1.96
C ALA A 59 -10.35 -2.05 0.53
N GLU A 60 -10.05 -1.10 -0.34
CA GLU A 60 -9.61 -1.41 -1.71
C GLU A 60 -8.29 -2.16 -1.73
N VAL A 61 -7.37 -1.79 -0.85
CA VAL A 61 -6.07 -2.46 -0.74
C VAL A 61 -6.25 -3.88 -0.20
N GLN A 62 -7.10 -4.04 0.81
CA GLN A 62 -7.42 -5.36 1.36
C GLN A 62 -8.05 -6.26 0.31
N ALA A 63 -8.96 -5.72 -0.51
CA ALA A 63 -9.61 -6.48 -1.57
C ALA A 63 -8.60 -7.01 -2.59
N ILE A 64 -7.64 -6.18 -2.99
CA ILE A 64 -6.60 -6.57 -3.92
C ILE A 64 -5.71 -7.64 -3.30
N ALA A 65 -5.29 -7.45 -2.06
CA ALA A 65 -4.43 -8.39 -1.35
C ALA A 65 -5.11 -9.76 -1.19
N ASN A 66 -6.42 -9.76 -1.01
CA ASN A 66 -7.21 -10.98 -0.82
C ASN A 66 -7.75 -11.57 -2.13
N SER A 67 -7.40 -11.00 -3.26
CA SER A 67 -7.92 -11.45 -4.57
C SER A 67 -7.23 -12.71 -5.11
N GLY A 68 -6.20 -13.20 -4.43
CA GLY A 68 -5.46 -14.38 -4.85
C GLY A 68 -4.16 -14.07 -5.58
N ILE A 69 -3.74 -12.82 -5.63
CA ILE A 69 -2.48 -12.43 -6.27
C ILE A 69 -1.26 -12.92 -5.46
N TRP A 70 -1.41 -13.05 -4.16
CA TRP A 70 -0.34 -13.54 -3.28
C TRP A 70 -0.43 -15.04 -3.11
N THR A 71 -0.05 -15.75 -4.15
CA THR A 71 0.02 -17.22 -4.11
C THR A 71 1.16 -17.68 -3.21
N GLN A 72 1.17 -18.95 -2.87
CA GLN A 72 2.28 -19.50 -2.08
C GLN A 72 3.61 -19.32 -2.81
N ALA A 73 3.63 -19.48 -4.13
CA ALA A 73 4.84 -19.29 -4.92
C ALA A 73 5.34 -17.85 -4.82
N VAL A 74 4.43 -16.86 -4.86
CA VAL A 74 4.78 -15.44 -4.73
C VAL A 74 5.34 -15.15 -3.33
N LYS A 75 4.71 -15.67 -2.30
CA LYS A 75 5.16 -15.50 -0.93
C LYS A 75 6.54 -16.09 -0.71
N ASP A 76 6.79 -17.27 -1.27
CA ASP A 76 8.08 -17.94 -1.16
C ASP A 76 9.16 -17.16 -1.90
N ALA A 77 8.85 -16.68 -3.10
CA ALA A 77 9.78 -15.87 -3.88
C ALA A 77 10.13 -14.58 -3.18
N TRP A 78 9.16 -13.91 -2.57
CA TRP A 78 9.39 -12.69 -1.81
C TRP A 78 10.27 -12.95 -0.59
N ALA A 79 10.00 -14.01 0.15
CA ALA A 79 10.80 -14.37 1.32
C ALA A 79 12.28 -14.63 0.94
N THR A 80 12.51 -15.32 -0.17
CA THR A 80 13.85 -15.57 -0.69
C THR A 80 14.52 -14.27 -1.11
N HIS A 81 13.78 -13.40 -1.79
CA HIS A 81 14.29 -12.11 -2.25
C HIS A 81 14.74 -11.24 -1.07
N VAL A 82 13.96 -11.18 -0.01
CA VAL A 82 14.29 -10.39 1.17
C VAL A 82 15.59 -10.90 1.82
N ILE A 83 15.71 -12.21 1.96
CA ILE A 83 16.91 -12.83 2.53
C ILE A 83 18.14 -12.52 1.69
N GLU A 84 18.05 -12.66 0.38
CA GLU A 84 19.18 -12.46 -0.53
C GLU A 84 19.54 -10.99 -0.70
N SER A 85 18.58 -10.08 -0.58
CA SER A 85 18.79 -8.66 -0.84
C SER A 85 19.22 -7.87 0.38
N ASP A 86 19.02 -8.39 1.58
CA ASP A 86 19.34 -7.68 2.82
C ASP A 86 20.67 -8.20 3.38
N PRO A 87 21.77 -7.44 3.24
CA PRO A 87 23.07 -7.87 3.72
C PRO A 87 23.15 -7.98 5.25
N GLN A 88 22.19 -7.40 5.96
CA GLN A 88 22.13 -7.46 7.42
C GLN A 88 21.26 -8.60 7.93
N TYR A 89 20.54 -9.26 7.03
CA TYR A 89 19.66 -10.35 7.41
C TYR A 89 20.47 -11.60 7.71
N GLN A 90 20.33 -12.10 8.91
CA GLN A 90 21.08 -13.25 9.38
C GLN A 90 20.24 -14.53 9.37
N GLY A 91 19.29 -14.59 8.56
CA GLY A 91 18.48 -15.74 8.17
C GLY A 91 18.08 -16.71 9.20
#